data_9c26af9dffa32425f388fe714bbb74b7
#
_entry.id   9c26af9dffa32425f388fe714bbb74b7
#
_cell.length_a   1.000
_cell.length_b   1.000
_cell.length_c   1.000
_cell.angle_alpha   90.00
_cell.angle_beta   90.00
_cell.angle_gamma   90.00
#
_symmetry.space_group_name_H-M   'P 1'
#
loop_
_entity.id
_entity.type
_entity.pdbx_description
1 polymer ?
#
loop_
_entity_poly.entity_id
_entity_poly.type
_entity_poly.pdbx_seq_one_letter_code
_entity_poly.pdbx_strand_id
1 'polypeptide(L)'
;MNLAEQSWMAVRDALAGGARVAAILPCGATEAHGPHLPLNTDVIISEGMARRAAALLADEGLHAWVLPSLAYAPAEYAAAFAGTVSVSVASAKALILDIARALKAQGFACLALANSHFDPANVSMLRAAADEIRALGLPV
;
A
#
# COMPACT_ATOMS: atom_id res chain seq x y z
N MET A 1 -0.57 -10.31 9.03
CA MET A 1 0.85 -10.31 9.51
C MET A 1 1.56 -9.13 8.88
N ASN A 2 2.42 -8.40 9.63
CA ASN A 2 3.17 -7.27 9.07
C ASN A 2 4.48 -7.76 8.49
N LEU A 3 4.79 -7.40 7.24
CA LEU A 3 6.01 -7.82 6.55
C LEU A 3 7.27 -7.29 7.27
N ALA A 4 7.26 -6.02 7.67
CA ALA A 4 8.42 -5.38 8.31
C ALA A 4 8.79 -5.97 9.68
N GLU A 5 7.90 -6.72 10.30
CA GLU A 5 8.14 -7.40 11.59
C GLU A 5 8.71 -8.81 11.39
N GLN A 6 8.86 -9.27 10.14
CA GLN A 6 9.38 -10.59 9.84
C GLN A 6 10.89 -10.56 9.60
N SER A 7 11.56 -11.67 9.93
CA SER A 7 12.93 -11.86 9.46
C SER A 7 12.93 -12.23 7.97
N TRP A 8 14.01 -11.91 7.26
CA TRP A 8 14.14 -12.29 5.85
C TRP A 8 14.02 -13.81 5.63
N MET A 9 14.45 -14.61 6.61
CA MET A 9 14.35 -16.08 6.57
C MET A 9 12.89 -16.54 6.62
N ALA A 10 12.08 -15.95 7.51
CA ALA A 10 10.65 -16.26 7.59
C ALA A 10 9.92 -15.91 6.28
N VAL A 11 10.28 -14.79 5.66
CA VAL A 11 9.72 -14.39 4.35
C VAL A 11 10.12 -15.38 3.26
N ARG A 12 11.40 -15.71 3.18
CA ARG A 12 11.92 -16.71 2.22
C ARG A 12 11.19 -18.06 2.36
N ASP A 13 11.08 -18.56 3.58
CA ASP A 13 10.49 -19.89 3.83
C ASP A 13 8.99 -19.91 3.49
N ALA A 14 8.25 -18.83 3.76
CA ALA A 14 6.86 -18.70 3.38
C ALA A 14 6.68 -18.66 1.84
N LEU A 15 7.53 -17.92 1.13
CA LEU A 15 7.49 -17.85 -0.33
C LEU A 15 7.90 -19.18 -0.99
N ALA A 16 8.85 -19.89 -0.40
CA ALA A 16 9.32 -21.20 -0.87
C ALA A 16 8.34 -22.36 -0.55
N GLY A 17 7.44 -22.18 0.42
CA GLY A 17 6.51 -23.20 0.89
C GLY A 17 5.38 -23.57 -0.06
N GLY A 18 5.35 -23.03 -1.28
CA GLY A 18 4.35 -23.34 -2.32
C GLY A 18 3.00 -22.65 -2.13
N ALA A 19 2.76 -21.95 -1.02
CA ALA A 19 1.57 -21.12 -0.85
C ALA A 19 1.68 -19.82 -1.66
N ARG A 20 0.56 -19.38 -2.22
CA ARG A 20 0.51 -18.05 -2.88
C ARG A 20 0.44 -16.97 -1.83
N VAL A 21 1.48 -16.17 -1.71
CA VAL A 21 1.57 -15.08 -0.74
C VAL A 21 1.23 -13.75 -1.42
N ALA A 22 0.23 -13.07 -0.90
CA ALA A 22 -0.16 -11.72 -1.32
C ALA A 22 0.55 -10.66 -0.47
N ALA A 23 0.77 -9.48 -1.02
CA ALA A 23 1.16 -8.28 -0.30
C ALA A 23 0.01 -7.27 -0.31
N ILE A 24 -0.23 -6.58 0.80
CA ILE A 24 -1.20 -5.47 0.89
C ILE A 24 -0.44 -4.21 1.25
N LEU A 25 -0.46 -3.22 0.39
CA LEU A 25 0.16 -1.92 0.60
C LEU A 25 -0.90 -0.91 1.06
N PRO A 26 -0.90 -0.48 2.33
CA PRO A 26 -1.74 0.60 2.77
C PRO A 26 -1.29 1.91 2.11
N CYS A 27 -2.23 2.65 1.53
CA CYS A 27 -2.00 3.92 0.85
C CYS A 27 -2.84 5.01 1.54
N GLY A 28 -2.16 5.93 2.20
CA GLY A 28 -2.74 7.10 2.85
C GLY A 28 -2.00 8.36 2.44
N ALA A 29 -2.24 9.45 3.18
CA ALA A 29 -1.54 10.71 3.06
C ALA A 29 -1.27 11.31 4.44
N THR A 30 -0.33 12.24 4.49
CA THR A 30 -0.15 13.16 5.62
C THR A 30 -0.79 14.46 5.23
N GLU A 31 -2.07 14.66 5.61
CA GLU A 31 -2.85 15.83 5.22
C GLU A 31 -3.85 16.26 6.29
N ALA A 32 -4.35 17.48 6.16
CA ALA A 32 -5.34 18.03 7.08
C ALA A 32 -6.71 17.36 6.90
N HIS A 33 -7.28 16.88 8.01
CA HIS A 33 -8.62 16.28 8.10
C HIS A 33 -9.53 17.08 9.05
N GLY A 34 -9.57 18.40 8.84
CA GLY A 34 -10.26 19.33 9.74
C GLY A 34 -9.47 19.56 11.03
N PRO A 35 -10.04 20.38 11.98
CA PRO A 35 -9.29 20.83 13.14
C PRO A 35 -9.16 19.80 14.27
N HIS A 36 -9.80 18.64 14.14
CA HIS A 36 -9.96 17.68 15.24
C HIS A 36 -9.37 16.29 14.95
N LEU A 37 -9.01 15.99 13.71
CA LEU A 37 -8.38 14.72 13.34
C LEU A 37 -6.88 14.88 13.10
N PRO A 38 -6.09 13.85 13.36
CA PRO A 38 -4.64 13.88 13.11
C PRO A 38 -4.33 13.87 11.62
N LEU A 39 -3.16 14.39 11.25
CA LEU A 39 -2.70 14.45 9.86
C LEU A 39 -2.53 13.07 9.20
N ASN A 40 -2.32 12.02 9.99
CA ASN A 40 -2.18 10.64 9.51
C ASN A 40 -3.48 9.84 9.50
N THR A 41 -4.63 10.50 9.48
CA THR A 41 -5.95 9.85 9.48
C THR A 41 -6.08 8.81 8.36
N ASP A 42 -5.69 9.13 7.15
CA ASP A 42 -5.70 8.19 6.02
C ASP A 42 -4.81 6.97 6.27
N VAL A 43 -3.62 7.19 6.83
CA VAL A 43 -2.70 6.09 7.15
C VAL A 43 -3.34 5.13 8.15
N ILE A 44 -3.97 5.66 9.21
CA ILE A 44 -4.66 4.85 10.22
C ILE A 44 -5.78 4.02 9.59
N ILE A 45 -6.57 4.63 8.72
CA ILE A 45 -7.69 3.95 8.05
C ILE A 45 -7.17 2.86 7.10
N SER A 46 -6.22 3.19 6.22
CA SER A 46 -5.68 2.22 5.25
C SER A 46 -4.98 1.04 5.92
N GLU A 47 -4.24 1.28 7.01
CA GLU A 47 -3.66 0.20 7.81
C GLU A 47 -4.71 -0.68 8.47
N GLY A 48 -5.75 -0.09 9.05
CA GLY A 48 -6.86 -0.81 9.64
C GLY A 48 -7.56 -1.71 8.62
N MET A 49 -7.82 -1.18 7.43
CA MET A 49 -8.40 -1.93 6.30
C MET A 49 -7.49 -3.08 5.88
N ALA A 50 -6.20 -2.82 5.68
CA ALA A 50 -5.23 -3.83 5.26
C ALA A 50 -5.09 -4.98 6.28
N ARG A 51 -4.98 -4.64 7.57
CA ARG A 51 -4.89 -5.63 8.65
C ARG A 51 -6.15 -6.48 8.74
N ARG A 52 -7.33 -5.85 8.61
CA ARG A 52 -8.60 -6.57 8.62
C ARG A 52 -8.73 -7.50 7.42
N ALA A 53 -8.36 -7.04 6.22
CA ALA A 53 -8.34 -7.87 5.02
C ALA A 53 -7.39 -9.05 5.16
N ALA A 54 -6.17 -8.83 5.66
CA ALA A 54 -5.20 -9.91 5.89
C ALA A 54 -5.70 -10.96 6.88
N ALA A 55 -6.43 -10.56 7.93
CA ALA A 55 -7.03 -11.47 8.89
C ALA A 55 -8.12 -12.33 8.24
N LEU A 56 -9.04 -11.71 7.48
CA LEU A 56 -10.11 -12.43 6.78
C LEU A 56 -9.56 -13.42 5.75
N LEU A 57 -8.51 -13.04 5.03
CA LEU A 57 -7.84 -13.93 4.07
C LEU A 57 -7.18 -15.12 4.77
N ALA A 58 -6.61 -14.92 5.97
CA ALA A 58 -6.02 -16.01 6.74
C ALA A 58 -7.08 -17.03 7.19
N ASP A 59 -8.29 -16.59 7.55
CA ASP A 59 -9.42 -17.47 7.87
C ASP A 59 -9.83 -18.35 6.67
N GLU A 60 -9.60 -17.87 5.45
CA GLU A 60 -9.81 -18.61 4.19
C GLU A 60 -8.59 -19.43 3.74
N GLY A 61 -7.54 -19.50 4.56
CA GLY A 61 -6.30 -20.22 4.25
C GLY A 61 -5.38 -19.51 3.24
N LEU A 62 -5.61 -18.21 2.99
CA LEU A 62 -4.80 -17.39 2.11
C LEU A 62 -3.79 -16.56 2.89
N HIS A 63 -2.55 -16.52 2.44
CA HIS A 63 -1.51 -15.75 3.09
C HIS A 63 -1.41 -14.36 2.50
N ALA A 64 -1.63 -13.32 3.35
CA ALA A 64 -1.46 -11.93 2.95
C ALA A 64 -0.62 -11.19 4.01
N TRP A 65 0.39 -10.45 3.55
CA TRP A 65 1.23 -9.64 4.41
C TRP A 65 1.03 -8.16 4.16
N VAL A 66 0.84 -7.42 5.26
CA VAL A 66 0.70 -5.97 5.23
C VAL A 66 2.09 -5.33 5.16
N LEU A 67 2.32 -4.52 4.15
CA LEU A 67 3.54 -3.74 3.97
C LEU A 67 3.52 -2.50 4.88
N PRO A 68 4.68 -1.87 5.12
CA PRO A 68 4.72 -0.51 5.66
C PRO A 68 3.90 0.45 4.80
N SER A 69 3.14 1.32 5.46
CA SER A 69 2.20 2.22 4.80
C SER A 69 2.89 3.32 3.99
N LEU A 70 2.32 3.70 2.87
CA LEU A 70 2.63 4.96 2.21
C LEU A 70 1.90 6.09 2.93
N ALA A 71 2.68 6.98 3.55
CA ALA A 71 2.18 8.13 4.29
C ALA A 71 2.25 9.44 3.50
N TYR A 72 2.78 9.41 2.28
CA TYR A 72 2.92 10.57 1.40
C TYR A 72 2.34 10.27 0.03
N ALA A 73 1.42 11.12 -0.40
CA ALA A 73 0.69 11.01 -1.65
C ALA A 73 0.43 12.40 -2.25
N PRO A 74 -0.03 12.52 -3.49
CA PRO A 74 -0.60 13.76 -4.00
C PRO A 74 -1.80 14.18 -3.13
N ALA A 75 -1.73 15.35 -2.49
CA ALA A 75 -2.71 15.89 -1.54
C ALA A 75 -2.91 17.40 -1.76
N GLU A 76 -3.08 17.81 -3.01
CA GLU A 76 -3.14 19.21 -3.42
C GLU A 76 -4.37 19.94 -2.85
N TYR A 77 -5.49 19.27 -2.65
CA TYR A 77 -6.68 19.88 -2.08
C TYR A 77 -6.49 20.36 -0.64
N ALA A 78 -5.62 19.69 0.11
CA ALA A 78 -5.31 20.07 1.48
C ALA A 78 -3.98 20.86 1.61
N ALA A 79 -3.30 21.17 0.51
CA ALA A 79 -1.95 21.75 0.51
C ALA A 79 -1.86 23.11 1.21
N ALA A 80 -2.95 23.88 1.27
CA ALA A 80 -3.00 25.16 1.97
C ALA A 80 -3.04 25.04 3.50
N PHE A 81 -3.28 23.85 4.05
CA PHE A 81 -3.37 23.63 5.48
C PHE A 81 -2.01 23.19 6.05
N ALA A 82 -1.62 23.81 7.18
CA ALA A 82 -0.36 23.51 7.83
C ALA A 82 -0.25 22.03 8.21
N GLY A 83 0.91 21.43 7.92
CA GLY A 83 1.19 20.02 8.19
C GLY A 83 0.84 19.07 7.05
N THR A 84 0.10 19.51 6.04
CA THR A 84 -0.08 18.71 4.82
C THR A 84 1.22 18.62 4.02
N VAL A 85 1.59 17.41 3.63
CA VAL A 85 2.80 17.13 2.83
C VAL A 85 2.41 16.44 1.55
N SER A 86 2.11 17.24 0.52
CA SER A 86 1.83 16.73 -0.82
C SER A 86 3.13 16.39 -1.55
N VAL A 87 3.15 15.25 -2.25
CA VAL A 87 4.24 14.84 -3.13
C VAL A 87 3.75 14.77 -4.57
N SER A 88 4.67 14.84 -5.54
CA SER A 88 4.28 14.76 -6.93
C SER A 88 3.69 13.38 -7.30
N VAL A 89 2.74 13.37 -8.23
CA VAL A 89 2.19 12.14 -8.84
C VAL A 89 3.30 11.24 -9.36
N ALA A 90 4.33 11.82 -9.99
CA ALA A 90 5.46 11.07 -10.55
C ALA A 90 6.26 10.35 -9.46
N SER A 91 6.58 11.02 -8.35
CA SER A 91 7.34 10.42 -7.24
C SER A 91 6.57 9.31 -6.55
N ALA A 92 5.28 9.55 -6.22
CA ALA A 92 4.44 8.55 -5.57
C ALA A 92 4.24 7.32 -6.45
N LYS A 93 3.97 7.50 -7.74
CA LYS A 93 3.82 6.41 -8.70
C LYS A 93 5.11 5.60 -8.86
N ALA A 94 6.25 6.28 -9.01
CA ALA A 94 7.55 5.61 -9.16
C ALA A 94 7.85 4.70 -7.95
N LEU A 95 7.60 5.18 -6.72
CA LEU A 95 7.79 4.38 -5.51
C LEU A 95 6.91 3.13 -5.51
N ILE A 96 5.63 3.25 -5.86
CA ILE A 96 4.71 2.10 -5.93
C ILE A 96 5.18 1.07 -6.96
N LEU A 97 5.63 1.52 -8.12
CA LEU A 97 6.14 0.64 -9.18
C LEU A 97 7.43 -0.07 -8.75
N ASP A 98 8.32 0.59 -8.03
CA ASP A 98 9.55 -0.03 -7.54
C ASP A 98 9.24 -1.07 -6.45
N ILE A 99 8.30 -0.79 -5.54
CA ILE A 99 7.80 -1.78 -4.58
C ILE A 99 7.23 -3.00 -5.32
N ALA A 100 6.38 -2.79 -6.32
CA ALA A 100 5.77 -3.87 -7.09
C ALA A 100 6.82 -4.74 -7.82
N ARG A 101 7.83 -4.11 -8.43
CA ARG A 101 8.95 -4.82 -9.08
C ARG A 101 9.72 -5.68 -8.10
N ALA A 102 10.02 -5.13 -6.91
CA ALA A 102 10.73 -5.86 -5.86
C ALA A 102 9.93 -7.06 -5.35
N LEU A 103 8.63 -6.89 -5.11
CA LEU A 103 7.75 -7.98 -4.68
C LEU A 103 7.63 -9.08 -5.75
N LYS A 104 7.46 -8.68 -7.01
CA LYS A 104 7.42 -9.64 -8.12
C LYS A 104 8.71 -10.46 -8.22
N ALA A 105 9.86 -9.79 -8.15
CA ALA A 105 11.17 -10.46 -8.21
C ALA A 105 11.38 -11.48 -7.08
N GLN A 106 10.73 -11.28 -5.93
CA GLN A 106 10.77 -12.19 -4.79
C GLN A 106 9.72 -13.31 -4.85
N GLY A 107 8.80 -13.29 -5.81
CA GLY A 107 7.80 -14.35 -5.99
C GLY A 107 6.47 -14.12 -5.25
N PHE A 108 6.17 -12.90 -4.81
CA PHE A 108 4.82 -12.58 -4.34
C PHE A 108 3.79 -12.79 -5.45
N ALA A 109 2.64 -13.34 -5.09
CA ALA A 109 1.60 -13.74 -6.04
C ALA A 109 0.74 -12.56 -6.51
N CYS A 110 0.55 -11.55 -5.68
CA CYS A 110 -0.16 -10.31 -6.03
C CYS A 110 0.18 -9.18 -5.07
N LEU A 111 -0.17 -7.95 -5.47
CA LEU A 111 -0.10 -6.74 -4.65
C LEU A 111 -1.48 -6.09 -4.57
N ALA A 112 -2.05 -5.92 -3.40
CA ALA A 112 -3.28 -5.14 -3.20
C ALA A 112 -2.94 -3.73 -2.70
N LEU A 113 -3.58 -2.71 -3.27
CA LEU A 113 -3.45 -1.31 -2.85
C LEU A 113 -4.66 -0.95 -1.97
N ALA A 114 -4.47 -0.87 -0.66
CA ALA A 114 -5.54 -0.52 0.29
C ALA A 114 -5.54 1.01 0.49
N ASN A 115 -6.33 1.72 -0.30
CA ASN A 115 -6.34 3.19 -0.33
C ASN A 115 -7.49 3.79 0.49
N SER A 116 -7.18 4.79 1.30
CA SER A 116 -8.14 5.63 2.03
C SER A 116 -8.00 7.13 1.74
N HIS A 117 -7.09 7.52 0.86
CA HIS A 117 -6.88 8.90 0.45
C HIS A 117 -7.54 9.18 -0.92
N PHE A 118 -8.53 10.06 -0.93
CA PHE A 118 -9.42 10.25 -2.08
C PHE A 118 -9.16 11.54 -2.89
N ASP A 119 -7.99 12.17 -2.75
CA ASP A 119 -7.57 13.21 -3.70
C ASP A 119 -7.64 12.64 -5.12
N PRO A 120 -8.31 13.31 -6.08
CA PRO A 120 -8.48 12.78 -7.45
C PRO A 120 -7.16 12.49 -8.17
N ALA A 121 -6.10 13.27 -7.91
CA ALA A 121 -4.78 13.01 -8.48
C ALA A 121 -4.19 11.71 -7.92
N ASN A 122 -4.37 11.46 -6.62
CA ASN A 122 -3.95 10.19 -5.99
C ASN A 122 -4.72 8.99 -6.55
N VAL A 123 -6.05 9.08 -6.62
CA VAL A 123 -6.88 7.97 -7.14
C VAL A 123 -6.53 7.65 -8.59
N SER A 124 -6.35 8.67 -9.43
CA SER A 124 -5.94 8.49 -10.83
C SER A 124 -4.55 7.88 -10.94
N MET A 125 -3.61 8.32 -10.10
CA MET A 125 -2.25 7.81 -10.03
C MET A 125 -2.23 6.33 -9.60
N LEU A 126 -2.99 5.95 -8.58
CA LEU A 126 -3.07 4.56 -8.13
C LEU A 126 -3.64 3.62 -9.21
N ARG A 127 -4.66 4.07 -9.94
CA ARG A 127 -5.21 3.31 -11.07
C ARG A 127 -4.18 3.12 -12.18
N ALA A 128 -3.48 4.18 -12.57
CA ALA A 128 -2.42 4.10 -13.56
C ALA A 128 -1.26 3.21 -13.10
N ALA A 129 -0.87 3.28 -11.83
CA ALA A 129 0.13 2.38 -11.26
C ALA A 129 -0.34 0.91 -11.30
N ALA A 130 -1.61 0.64 -10.95
CA ALA A 130 -2.18 -0.70 -11.01
C ALA A 130 -2.15 -1.28 -12.44
N ASP A 131 -2.47 -0.48 -13.45
CA ASP A 131 -2.41 -0.92 -14.84
C ASP A 131 -0.97 -1.27 -15.28
N GLU A 132 0.01 -0.46 -14.89
CA GLU A 132 1.42 -0.74 -15.15
C GLU A 132 1.92 -1.99 -14.39
N ILE A 133 1.49 -2.19 -13.14
CA ILE A 133 1.83 -3.37 -12.36
C ILE A 133 1.27 -4.64 -13.01
N ARG A 134 0.02 -4.60 -13.51
CA ARG A 134 -0.55 -5.72 -14.29
C ARG A 134 0.26 -6.00 -15.55
N ALA A 135 0.69 -4.96 -16.27
CA ALA A 135 1.53 -5.10 -17.45
C ALA A 135 2.91 -5.69 -17.13
N LEU A 136 3.42 -5.50 -15.91
CA LEU A 136 4.61 -6.19 -15.42
C LEU A 136 4.35 -7.69 -15.13
N GLY A 137 3.11 -8.15 -15.13
CA GLY A 137 2.72 -9.53 -14.83
C GLY A 137 2.65 -9.83 -13.32
N LEU A 138 2.40 -8.83 -12.49
CA LEU A 138 2.01 -8.99 -11.09
C LEU A 138 0.52 -8.61 -10.97
N PRO A 139 -0.38 -9.51 -10.57
CA PRO A 139 -1.78 -9.18 -10.29
C PRO A 139 -1.89 -8.09 -9.21
N VAL A 140 -2.79 -7.12 -9.45
CA VAL A 140 -3.05 -6.02 -8.51
C VAL A 140 -4.54 -5.67 -8.51
#